data_f5c7db08a7471ba797b6509474651ac3
#
_entry.id   f5c7db08a7471ba797b6509474651ac3
#
_cell.length_a   1.000
_cell.length_b   1.000
_cell.length_c   1.000
_cell.angle_alpha   90.00
_cell.angle_beta   90.00
_cell.angle_gamma   90.00
#
_symmetry.space_group_name_H-M   'P 1'
#
loop_
_entity.id
_entity.type
_entity.pdbx_description
1 polymer ?
#
loop_
_entity_poly.entity_id
_entity_poly.type
_entity_poly.pdbx_seq_one_letter_code
_entity_poly.pdbx_strand_id
1 'polypeptide(L)'
;MKKKNLFYTLAASVMLAATAGLTAACTSNDDNPVSPSDNNKWGAAQLEFDLGTTKIGAKFVEGGTYSMQYERDGETKTVTGTLSDYYIAPVELSNRAWAIVMGSKPEGQTNDGDMYPVTMVNYYDIAGPGGFLEKLNTMLKDQLPAGKMFALPTEAQWQYARQAGKAAIGLPPNLEDIAWIASNSDMTTHIIGQKPGNALELHDMVGNVWEWTRDNYLELDELPAEQGKDYVASNGTLHRVRCGKGYASQADGDMSTWSNMTTRSTSIGLRLVLTDAMEEETLVVPPTADKILQFGVTNGVSYTFYMAEVKGGAYSMQYERDGVTKTVTGTLSNYYIGQTEVDNGLWNAVMGSKPEGQTKSKKQYPVSNVTYEDITKEGGFLDRLNAMVKDQLPEGMKFMLPTEAQWHYAAMGGQKSKGYTYAGSNTLADVAWYADNADGTTHPVASKQPNELGLYDMSGNVWEYSSDWYAELADLPAEQGTDYTGPATGTVRTLSGGGWDYGAEFCAVSFRSYDPIDKAVNSLGFRLVLK
;
A
#
# COMPACT_ATOMS: atom_id res chain seq x y z
N MET A 1 30.20 60.32 -1.32
CA MET A 1 30.88 60.65 -0.06
C MET A 1 30.82 59.50 0.92
N LYS A 2 32.00 59.14 1.42
CA LYS A 2 32.37 58.34 2.57
C LYS A 2 31.86 56.89 2.65
N LYS A 3 32.79 55.97 2.31
CA LYS A 3 32.92 54.58 2.72
C LYS A 3 33.03 54.47 4.25
N LYS A 4 32.46 53.41 4.85
CA LYS A 4 32.97 52.90 6.14
C LYS A 4 33.07 51.35 6.00
N ASN A 5 34.34 50.90 6.04
CA ASN A 5 34.75 49.53 6.23
C ASN A 5 34.54 49.15 7.72
N LEU A 6 34.07 47.95 7.96
CA LEU A 6 34.14 47.33 9.28
C LEU A 6 34.88 46.00 9.17
N PHE A 7 36.03 45.93 9.82
CA PHE A 7 36.89 44.76 9.98
C PHE A 7 36.28 43.77 10.96
N TYR A 8 36.26 42.48 10.63
CA TYR A 8 36.10 41.41 11.61
C TYR A 8 37.45 40.77 11.90
N THR A 9 37.83 40.84 13.17
CA THR A 9 39.02 40.22 13.75
C THR A 9 38.79 38.76 14.01
N LEU A 10 39.69 37.94 13.50
CA LEU A 10 39.81 36.49 13.82
C LEU A 10 40.42 36.32 15.20
N ALA A 11 39.78 35.63 16.12
CA ALA A 11 40.36 35.15 17.38
C ALA A 11 40.61 33.63 17.27
N ALA A 12 41.86 33.25 17.15
CA ALA A 12 42.32 31.87 17.26
C ALA A 12 42.54 31.54 18.76
N SER A 13 41.87 30.54 19.26
CA SER A 13 42.14 29.97 20.58
C SER A 13 42.91 28.66 20.46
N VAL A 14 44.12 28.66 20.93
CA VAL A 14 45.02 27.53 21.08
C VAL A 14 44.57 26.71 22.29
N MET A 15 44.26 25.40 22.13
CA MET A 15 44.14 24.48 23.23
C MET A 15 45.43 23.72 23.47
N LEU A 16 45.93 23.90 24.69
CA LEU A 16 47.10 23.22 25.24
C LEU A 16 46.71 21.83 25.74
N ALA A 17 47.40 20.80 25.25
CA ALA A 17 47.28 19.45 25.78
C ALA A 17 48.03 19.33 27.13
N ALA A 18 47.36 18.79 28.13
CA ALA A 18 48.00 18.34 29.38
C ALA A 18 47.89 16.81 29.47
N THR A 19 49.03 16.15 29.28
CA THR A 19 49.22 14.74 29.61
C THR A 19 49.49 14.59 31.11
N ALA A 20 48.72 13.77 31.80
CA ALA A 20 49.10 13.21 33.09
C ALA A 20 48.81 11.72 33.08
N GLY A 21 49.85 10.94 33.07
CA GLY A 21 49.81 9.48 33.23
C GLY A 21 49.55 9.09 34.66
N LEU A 22 48.79 8.02 34.84
CA LEU A 22 48.82 7.19 36.04
C LEU A 22 48.69 5.74 35.61
N THR A 23 49.80 5.00 35.80
CA THR A 23 49.86 3.56 35.77
C THR A 23 49.25 2.98 37.02
N ALA A 24 48.28 2.10 36.87
CA ALA A 24 47.97 1.10 37.89
C ALA A 24 47.67 -0.21 37.18
N ALA A 25 48.61 -1.14 37.31
CA ALA A 25 48.46 -2.52 36.91
C ALA A 25 47.54 -3.22 37.92
N CYS A 26 46.47 -3.84 37.44
CA CYS A 26 45.85 -4.97 38.13
C CYS A 26 45.60 -6.05 37.11
N THR A 27 46.37 -7.11 37.22
CA THR A 27 46.18 -8.39 36.55
C THR A 27 44.97 -9.08 37.19
N SER A 28 43.95 -9.38 36.37
CA SER A 28 43.06 -10.50 36.62
C SER A 28 42.78 -11.14 35.23
N ASN A 29 43.39 -12.30 35.03
CA ASN A 29 42.98 -13.22 33.96
C ASN A 29 41.62 -13.75 34.33
N ASP A 30 40.61 -13.26 33.63
CA ASP A 30 39.33 -13.95 33.43
C ASP A 30 39.09 -14.06 31.94
N ASP A 31 39.69 -15.11 31.35
CA ASP A 31 39.33 -15.62 30.01
C ASP A 31 38.00 -16.37 30.09
N ASN A 32 36.94 -15.66 30.42
CA ASN A 32 35.58 -16.12 30.12
C ASN A 32 35.18 -15.53 28.77
N PRO A 33 34.74 -16.34 27.80
CA PRO A 33 34.23 -15.81 26.57
C PRO A 33 33.02 -14.91 26.89
N VAL A 34 33.15 -13.62 26.58
CA VAL A 34 32.10 -12.62 26.71
C VAL A 34 30.87 -13.15 25.99
N SER A 35 29.79 -13.40 26.73
CA SER A 35 28.52 -13.82 26.16
C SER A 35 28.05 -12.77 25.15
N PRO A 36 27.58 -13.15 23.95
CA PRO A 36 27.04 -12.20 22.96
C PRO A 36 25.97 -11.24 23.52
N SER A 37 25.34 -11.59 24.64
CA SER A 37 24.33 -10.77 25.32
C SER A 37 24.84 -9.49 25.98
N ASP A 38 26.16 -9.36 26.22
CA ASP A 38 26.69 -8.18 26.89
C ASP A 38 26.91 -6.98 25.97
N ASN A 39 26.88 -7.16 24.66
CA ASN A 39 27.11 -6.10 23.68
C ASN A 39 25.84 -5.31 23.33
N ASN A 40 24.63 -5.82 23.59
CA ASN A 40 23.34 -5.19 23.24
C ASN A 40 22.56 -4.80 24.51
N LYS A 41 23.14 -3.93 25.32
CA LYS A 41 22.46 -3.41 26.52
C LYS A 41 21.48 -2.31 26.14
N TRP A 42 20.21 -2.47 26.50
CA TRP A 42 19.19 -1.44 26.34
C TRP A 42 19.63 -0.10 26.97
N GLY A 43 19.48 1.01 26.23
CA GLY A 43 19.93 2.35 26.62
C GLY A 43 21.31 2.74 26.07
N ALA A 44 22.03 1.84 25.40
CA ALA A 44 23.24 2.23 24.63
C ALA A 44 22.84 3.10 23.43
N ALA A 45 23.69 4.05 23.02
CA ALA A 45 23.40 4.96 21.90
C ALA A 45 23.17 4.23 20.56
N GLN A 46 23.78 3.05 20.41
CA GLN A 46 23.63 2.19 19.24
C GLN A 46 23.74 0.73 19.66
N LEU A 47 22.96 -0.12 18.99
CA LEU A 47 23.06 -1.59 19.05
C LEU A 47 23.45 -2.14 17.69
N GLU A 48 24.08 -3.31 17.66
CA GLU A 48 24.40 -4.05 16.44
C GLU A 48 24.02 -5.52 16.59
N PHE A 49 23.38 -6.08 15.56
CA PHE A 49 22.91 -7.45 15.53
C PHE A 49 23.59 -8.19 14.37
N ASP A 50 24.27 -9.28 14.66
CA ASP A 50 25.10 -10.02 13.71
C ASP A 50 24.25 -11.06 12.96
N LEU A 51 24.21 -10.95 11.63
CA LEU A 51 23.62 -11.94 10.72
C LEU A 51 24.69 -12.82 10.03
N GLY A 52 25.91 -12.87 10.57
CA GLY A 52 27.04 -13.63 10.05
C GLY A 52 27.88 -12.85 9.04
N THR A 53 27.35 -12.50 7.89
CA THR A 53 28.08 -11.77 6.84
C THR A 53 27.69 -10.31 6.71
N THR A 54 26.73 -9.85 7.49
CA THR A 54 26.30 -8.45 7.61
C THR A 54 25.74 -8.21 9.00
N LYS A 55 25.52 -6.94 9.34
CA LYS A 55 24.93 -6.55 10.61
C LYS A 55 23.70 -5.66 10.39
N ILE A 56 22.75 -5.69 11.32
CA ILE A 56 21.70 -4.70 11.43
C ILE A 56 22.08 -3.77 12.59
N GLY A 57 22.29 -2.48 12.26
CA GLY A 57 22.46 -1.42 13.26
C GLY A 57 21.11 -0.91 13.74
N ALA A 58 21.07 -0.40 14.97
CA ALA A 58 19.88 0.24 15.54
C ALA A 58 20.31 1.44 16.41
N LYS A 59 19.83 2.63 16.10
CA LYS A 59 20.11 3.89 16.81
C LYS A 59 19.06 4.13 17.88
N PHE A 60 19.48 4.55 19.05
CA PHE A 60 18.59 4.88 20.16
C PHE A 60 17.79 6.14 19.86
N VAL A 61 16.50 6.09 20.08
CA VAL A 61 15.58 7.22 20.05
C VAL A 61 14.95 7.33 21.43
N GLU A 62 15.32 8.38 22.17
CA GLU A 62 14.67 8.70 23.43
C GLU A 62 13.21 9.06 23.16
N GLY A 63 12.30 8.36 23.82
CA GLY A 63 10.88 8.63 23.72
C GLY A 63 10.50 9.97 24.33
N GLY A 64 9.24 10.31 24.26
CA GLY A 64 8.74 11.55 24.81
C GLY A 64 7.42 11.97 24.19
N THR A 65 6.92 13.12 24.64
CA THR A 65 5.71 13.72 24.06
C THR A 65 6.01 14.33 22.70
N TYR A 66 5.16 14.07 21.73
CA TYR A 66 5.25 14.68 20.41
C TYR A 66 4.02 15.53 20.09
N SER A 67 4.24 16.50 19.21
CA SER A 67 3.20 17.25 18.50
C SER A 67 3.63 17.32 17.04
N MET A 68 2.94 16.60 16.17
CA MET A 68 3.32 16.44 14.75
C MET A 68 2.17 16.85 13.85
N GLN A 69 2.50 17.41 12.68
CA GLN A 69 1.54 17.62 11.61
C GLN A 69 1.54 16.42 10.66
N TYR A 70 0.37 15.83 10.49
CA TYR A 70 0.11 14.86 9.44
C TYR A 70 -0.53 15.58 8.26
N GLU A 71 -0.07 15.25 7.07
CA GLU A 71 -0.57 15.79 5.82
C GLU A 71 -1.12 14.64 4.97
N ARG A 72 -2.35 14.82 4.46
CA ARG A 72 -3.00 13.88 3.56
C ARG A 72 -3.83 14.66 2.55
N ASP A 73 -3.59 14.41 1.26
CA ASP A 73 -4.32 15.08 0.16
C ASP A 73 -4.29 16.61 0.22
N GLY A 74 -3.18 17.19 0.74
CA GLY A 74 -3.01 18.64 0.89
C GLY A 74 -3.71 19.25 2.10
N GLU A 75 -4.40 18.46 2.91
CA GLU A 75 -4.94 18.87 4.22
C GLU A 75 -3.97 18.50 5.34
N THR A 76 -4.00 19.24 6.44
CA THR A 76 -3.12 19.00 7.59
C THR A 76 -3.91 18.84 8.88
N LYS A 77 -3.44 17.95 9.76
CA LYS A 77 -3.94 17.80 11.13
C LYS A 77 -2.78 17.68 12.10
N THR A 78 -2.82 18.47 13.18
CA THR A 78 -1.89 18.29 14.29
C THR A 78 -2.37 17.18 15.21
N VAL A 79 -1.51 16.23 15.49
CA VAL A 79 -1.74 15.14 16.44
C VAL A 79 -0.70 15.18 17.55
N THR A 80 -1.10 14.80 18.76
CA THR A 80 -0.23 14.73 19.94
C THR A 80 -0.26 13.34 20.52
N GLY A 81 0.83 12.95 21.17
CA GLY A 81 0.93 11.65 21.84
C GLY A 81 2.25 11.52 22.58
N THR A 82 2.54 10.31 23.04
CA THR A 82 3.79 9.99 23.73
C THR A 82 4.36 8.68 23.18
N LEU A 83 5.66 8.64 22.98
CA LEU A 83 6.39 7.43 22.60
C LEU A 83 7.26 6.96 23.78
N SER A 84 7.33 5.64 23.96
CA SER A 84 8.38 4.99 24.75
C SER A 84 9.71 5.05 24.00
N ASP A 85 10.81 4.80 24.73
CA ASP A 85 12.13 4.62 24.13
C ASP A 85 12.13 3.45 23.15
N TYR A 86 12.78 3.61 22.01
CA TYR A 86 12.92 2.56 21.01
C TYR A 86 14.24 2.73 20.23
N TYR A 87 14.57 1.77 19.41
CA TYR A 87 15.65 1.90 18.45
C TYR A 87 15.11 1.84 17.03
N ILE A 88 15.78 2.51 16.10
CA ILE A 88 15.45 2.49 14.69
C ILE A 88 16.70 2.21 13.85
N ALA A 89 16.56 1.44 12.78
CA ALA A 89 17.66 1.18 11.87
C ALA A 89 18.14 2.49 11.21
N PRO A 90 19.46 2.75 11.14
CA PRO A 90 20.00 3.98 10.58
C PRO A 90 19.74 4.12 9.07
N VAL A 91 19.49 3.02 8.38
CA VAL A 91 19.21 2.93 6.95
C VAL A 91 18.04 2.00 6.70
N GLU A 92 17.51 2.01 5.49
CA GLU A 92 16.54 1.03 4.98
C GLU A 92 17.12 -0.40 5.05
N LEU A 93 16.27 -1.41 5.08
CA LEU A 93 16.73 -2.81 5.05
C LEU A 93 17.35 -3.15 3.70
N SER A 94 18.59 -3.65 3.71
CA SER A 94 19.32 -4.01 2.50
C SER A 94 18.88 -5.35 1.91
N ASN A 95 19.07 -5.53 0.59
CA ASN A 95 18.88 -6.80 -0.10
C ASN A 95 19.70 -7.93 0.53
N ARG A 96 20.92 -7.63 1.02
CA ARG A 96 21.77 -8.63 1.69
C ARG A 96 21.16 -9.12 2.99
N ALA A 97 20.72 -8.21 3.86
CA ALA A 97 20.10 -8.60 5.12
C ALA A 97 18.81 -9.40 4.89
N TRP A 98 17.98 -8.97 3.94
CA TRP A 98 16.80 -9.73 3.53
C TRP A 98 17.14 -11.15 3.06
N ALA A 99 18.11 -11.28 2.14
CA ALA A 99 18.47 -12.58 1.56
C ALA A 99 19.04 -13.56 2.60
N ILE A 100 19.77 -13.07 3.61
CA ILE A 100 20.26 -13.92 4.71
C ILE A 100 19.10 -14.50 5.52
N VAL A 101 18.09 -13.69 5.82
CA VAL A 101 16.93 -14.12 6.64
C VAL A 101 15.95 -14.96 5.84
N MET A 102 15.67 -14.59 4.59
CA MET A 102 14.66 -15.23 3.76
C MET A 102 15.18 -16.32 2.82
N GLY A 103 16.52 -16.39 2.63
CA GLY A 103 17.19 -17.35 1.75
C GLY A 103 17.37 -16.88 0.31
N SER A 104 16.68 -15.85 -0.14
CA SER A 104 16.81 -15.27 -1.49
C SER A 104 16.40 -13.81 -1.49
N LYS A 105 16.84 -13.06 -2.51
CA LYS A 105 16.34 -11.71 -2.80
C LYS A 105 14.99 -11.80 -3.50
N PRO A 106 14.08 -10.78 -3.34
CA PRO A 106 12.85 -10.70 -4.12
C PRO A 106 13.16 -10.53 -5.62
N GLU A 107 12.31 -11.11 -6.47
CA GLU A 107 12.38 -10.91 -7.92
C GLU A 107 11.75 -9.59 -8.36
N GLY A 108 12.16 -9.06 -9.52
CA GLY A 108 11.55 -7.88 -10.14
C GLY A 108 12.01 -6.53 -9.59
N GLN A 109 13.07 -6.49 -8.77
CA GLN A 109 13.65 -5.24 -8.29
C GLN A 109 14.35 -4.47 -9.44
N THR A 110 14.39 -3.13 -9.36
CA THR A 110 15.17 -2.31 -10.29
C THR A 110 16.66 -2.48 -10.08
N ASN A 111 17.10 -2.61 -8.81
CA ASN A 111 18.46 -2.88 -8.40
C ASN A 111 18.48 -3.99 -7.34
N ASP A 112 19.18 -5.08 -7.60
CA ASP A 112 19.30 -6.23 -6.71
C ASP A 112 20.66 -6.33 -6.01
N GLY A 113 21.49 -5.29 -6.09
CA GLY A 113 22.78 -5.21 -5.41
C GLY A 113 22.63 -5.33 -3.89
N ASP A 114 23.61 -5.90 -3.21
CA ASP A 114 23.58 -6.22 -1.78
C ASP A 114 23.26 -5.03 -0.87
N MET A 115 23.76 -3.85 -1.22
CA MET A 115 23.60 -2.61 -0.43
C MET A 115 22.50 -1.70 -0.93
N TYR A 116 21.66 -2.15 -1.87
CA TYR A 116 20.45 -1.46 -2.24
C TYR A 116 19.30 -1.82 -1.28
N PRO A 117 18.30 -0.95 -1.09
CA PRO A 117 17.15 -1.28 -0.28
C PRO A 117 16.40 -2.47 -0.88
N VAL A 118 15.89 -3.36 -0.03
CA VAL A 118 15.00 -4.41 -0.49
C VAL A 118 13.68 -3.81 -0.93
N THR A 119 13.22 -4.20 -2.11
CA THR A 119 11.95 -3.78 -2.72
C THR A 119 11.20 -4.99 -3.27
N MET A 120 10.04 -4.78 -3.89
CA MET A 120 9.17 -5.87 -4.37
C MET A 120 8.69 -6.81 -3.25
N VAL A 121 8.64 -6.32 -2.03
CA VAL A 121 8.11 -7.00 -0.83
C VAL A 121 6.80 -6.36 -0.40
N ASN A 122 5.81 -7.18 -0.13
CA ASN A 122 4.53 -6.72 0.40
C ASN A 122 4.51 -6.84 1.94
N TYR A 123 3.44 -6.35 2.56
CA TYR A 123 3.33 -6.35 4.01
C TYR A 123 3.32 -7.78 4.61
N TYR A 124 2.71 -8.75 3.92
CA TYR A 124 2.67 -10.15 4.37
C TYR A 124 4.03 -10.85 4.28
N ASP A 125 4.88 -10.52 3.30
CA ASP A 125 6.25 -11.03 3.24
C ASP A 125 7.07 -10.58 4.45
N ILE A 126 6.75 -9.39 4.98
CA ILE A 126 7.46 -8.78 6.10
C ILE A 126 6.91 -9.27 7.43
N ALA A 127 5.61 -9.08 7.67
CA ALA A 127 4.94 -9.26 8.96
C ALA A 127 3.97 -10.45 9.02
N GLY A 128 3.70 -11.13 7.89
CA GLY A 128 2.81 -12.30 7.85
C GLY A 128 3.47 -13.56 8.42
N PRO A 129 2.68 -14.64 8.61
CA PRO A 129 3.18 -15.93 9.09
C PRO A 129 4.32 -16.46 8.23
N GLY A 130 5.45 -16.83 8.86
CA GLY A 130 6.68 -17.24 8.18
C GLY A 130 7.41 -16.11 7.47
N GLY A 131 7.01 -14.85 7.68
CA GLY A 131 7.57 -13.66 7.08
C GLY A 131 8.93 -13.27 7.66
N PHE A 132 9.44 -12.15 7.15
CA PHE A 132 10.78 -11.67 7.49
C PHE A 132 10.96 -11.40 8.99
N LEU A 133 10.01 -10.72 9.64
CA LEU A 133 10.12 -10.35 11.06
C LEU A 133 10.13 -11.56 11.98
N GLU A 134 9.28 -12.54 11.75
CA GLU A 134 9.26 -13.80 12.54
C GLU A 134 10.60 -14.53 12.43
N LYS A 135 11.13 -14.69 11.20
CA LYS A 135 12.43 -15.34 10.98
C LYS A 135 13.60 -14.56 11.57
N LEU A 136 13.60 -13.22 11.40
CA LEU A 136 14.63 -12.35 11.96
C LEU A 136 14.68 -12.44 13.49
N ASN A 137 13.53 -12.29 14.16
CA ASN A 137 13.43 -12.36 15.61
C ASN A 137 13.83 -13.75 16.14
N THR A 138 13.48 -14.81 15.41
CA THR A 138 13.94 -16.18 15.75
C THR A 138 15.45 -16.33 15.60
N MET A 139 16.03 -15.82 14.51
CA MET A 139 17.47 -15.88 14.24
C MET A 139 18.30 -15.11 15.27
N LEU A 140 17.81 -13.95 15.69
CA LEU A 140 18.51 -13.03 16.59
C LEU A 140 18.12 -13.18 18.08
N LYS A 141 17.29 -14.17 18.45
CA LYS A 141 16.71 -14.31 19.80
C LYS A 141 17.72 -14.19 20.94
N ASP A 142 18.94 -14.73 20.74
CA ASP A 142 19.99 -14.72 21.75
C ASP A 142 20.82 -13.42 21.76
N GLN A 143 20.61 -12.54 20.79
CA GLN A 143 21.24 -11.22 20.68
C GLN A 143 20.26 -10.09 21.12
N LEU A 144 18.96 -10.36 21.15
CA LEU A 144 17.96 -9.37 21.49
C LEU A 144 17.99 -9.04 23.01
N PRO A 145 17.85 -7.76 23.41
CA PRO A 145 17.61 -7.43 24.79
C PRO A 145 16.32 -8.09 25.29
N ALA A 146 16.26 -8.45 26.56
CA ALA A 146 15.12 -9.15 27.16
C ALA A 146 13.81 -8.38 26.94
N GLY A 147 12.77 -9.06 26.42
CA GLY A 147 11.45 -8.50 26.14
C GLY A 147 11.41 -7.54 24.96
N LYS A 148 12.43 -7.55 24.07
CA LYS A 148 12.48 -6.72 22.88
C LYS A 148 12.41 -7.55 21.60
N MET A 149 11.87 -6.95 20.53
CA MET A 149 11.77 -7.57 19.21
C MET A 149 11.92 -6.54 18.09
N PHE A 150 12.36 -7.00 16.93
CA PHE A 150 12.29 -6.21 15.71
C PHE A 150 10.86 -6.18 15.18
N ALA A 151 10.45 -5.00 14.73
CA ALA A 151 9.14 -4.74 14.13
C ALA A 151 9.24 -3.69 13.03
N LEU A 152 8.15 -3.45 12.30
CA LEU A 152 7.97 -2.24 11.53
C LEU A 152 7.69 -1.06 12.49
N PRO A 153 8.14 0.17 12.17
CA PRO A 153 7.80 1.34 12.95
C PRO A 153 6.29 1.63 12.91
N THR A 154 5.77 2.30 13.92
CA THR A 154 4.52 3.04 13.75
C THR A 154 4.77 4.30 12.91
N GLU A 155 3.71 4.87 12.30
CA GLU A 155 3.83 6.17 11.62
C GLU A 155 4.38 7.25 12.57
N ALA A 156 3.92 7.25 13.83
CA ALA A 156 4.40 8.16 14.86
C ALA A 156 5.89 7.97 15.17
N GLN A 157 6.36 6.73 15.38
CA GLN A 157 7.78 6.43 15.59
C GLN A 157 8.62 6.88 14.39
N TRP A 158 8.17 6.58 13.18
CA TRP A 158 8.90 6.93 11.98
C TRP A 158 9.03 8.45 11.81
N GLN A 159 7.91 9.19 11.95
CA GLN A 159 7.90 10.65 11.85
C GLN A 159 8.73 11.33 12.96
N TYR A 160 8.64 10.82 14.19
CA TYR A 160 9.40 11.33 15.33
C TYR A 160 10.91 11.14 15.11
N ALA A 161 11.33 9.96 14.67
CA ALA A 161 12.72 9.67 14.33
C ALA A 161 13.24 10.54 13.18
N ARG A 162 12.43 10.74 12.13
CA ARG A 162 12.77 11.64 11.01
C ARG A 162 13.07 13.06 11.49
N GLN A 163 12.33 13.53 12.47
CA GLN A 163 12.52 14.86 13.09
C GLN A 163 13.60 14.87 14.18
N ALA A 164 14.33 13.78 14.35
CA ALA A 164 15.36 13.59 15.36
C ALA A 164 14.87 13.84 16.80
N GLY A 165 13.63 13.40 17.10
CA GLY A 165 13.05 13.52 18.45
C GLY A 165 12.64 14.93 18.86
N LYS A 166 12.55 15.88 17.93
CA LYS A 166 12.22 17.29 18.19
C LYS A 166 10.87 17.65 17.56
N ALA A 167 10.26 18.71 18.09
CA ALA A 167 9.08 19.31 17.43
C ALA A 167 9.43 19.73 16.00
N ALA A 168 8.45 19.54 15.09
CA ALA A 168 8.52 19.65 13.65
C ALA A 168 9.68 20.51 13.09
N ILE A 169 10.70 19.86 12.57
CA ILE A 169 11.71 20.51 11.74
C ILE A 169 11.21 20.36 10.30
N GLY A 170 10.97 21.48 9.62
CA GLY A 170 10.63 21.49 8.21
C GLY A 170 11.70 20.79 7.36
N LEU A 171 11.33 20.32 6.19
CA LEU A 171 12.28 19.80 5.21
C LEU A 171 13.23 20.95 4.78
N PRO A 172 14.50 20.64 4.44
CA PRO A 172 15.41 21.64 3.91
C PRO A 172 14.88 22.19 2.58
N PRO A 173 15.23 23.45 2.23
CA PRO A 173 14.78 24.08 0.98
C PRO A 173 15.17 23.31 -0.29
N ASN A 174 16.30 22.59 -0.26
CA ASN A 174 16.76 21.73 -1.34
C ASN A 174 16.73 20.27 -0.86
N LEU A 175 15.67 19.56 -1.22
CA LEU A 175 15.47 18.18 -0.82
C LEU A 175 16.48 17.23 -1.48
N GLU A 176 17.01 17.58 -2.65
CA GLU A 176 18.00 16.78 -3.40
C GLU A 176 19.32 16.60 -2.63
N ASP A 177 19.64 17.50 -1.72
CA ASP A 177 20.87 17.40 -0.92
C ASP A 177 20.82 16.21 0.06
N ILE A 178 19.62 15.83 0.53
CA ILE A 178 19.42 14.82 1.57
C ILE A 178 18.62 13.60 1.08
N ALA A 179 18.08 13.61 -0.14
CA ALA A 179 17.13 12.61 -0.62
C ALA A 179 17.40 12.20 -2.08
N TRP A 180 17.07 10.95 -2.39
CA TRP A 180 16.93 10.44 -3.76
C TRP A 180 15.46 10.51 -4.15
N ILE A 181 15.10 11.45 -5.03
CA ILE A 181 13.74 11.73 -5.50
C ILE A 181 13.70 11.81 -7.03
N ALA A 182 12.54 12.01 -7.64
CA ALA A 182 12.37 11.95 -9.09
C ALA A 182 13.34 12.84 -9.89
N SER A 183 13.76 13.99 -9.34
CA SER A 183 14.64 14.94 -10.01
C SER A 183 16.12 14.54 -10.03
N ASN A 184 16.57 13.61 -9.16
CA ASN A 184 17.99 13.28 -9.01
C ASN A 184 18.30 11.78 -8.85
N SER A 185 17.28 10.91 -8.96
CA SER A 185 17.43 9.47 -8.73
C SER A 185 17.61 8.64 -10.00
N ASP A 186 17.55 9.24 -11.19
CA ASP A 186 17.49 8.53 -12.46
C ASP A 186 16.37 7.49 -12.52
N MET A 187 15.25 7.75 -11.80
CA MET A 187 14.08 6.87 -11.69
C MET A 187 14.40 5.45 -11.21
N THR A 188 15.37 5.31 -10.29
CA THR A 188 15.78 4.03 -9.73
C THR A 188 16.18 4.16 -8.26
N THR A 189 16.29 3.03 -7.54
CA THR A 189 16.84 2.99 -6.18
C THR A 189 18.34 3.23 -6.17
N HIS A 190 18.86 3.75 -5.07
CA HIS A 190 20.28 3.98 -4.81
C HIS A 190 20.77 3.16 -3.60
N ILE A 191 22.08 3.03 -3.47
CA ILE A 191 22.71 2.39 -2.31
C ILE A 191 22.29 3.15 -1.04
N ILE A 192 21.86 2.39 -0.01
CA ILE A 192 21.43 2.94 1.27
C ILE A 192 22.54 3.74 1.96
N GLY A 193 22.17 4.82 2.64
CA GLY A 193 23.08 5.62 3.46
C GLY A 193 24.04 6.53 2.69
N GLN A 194 23.80 6.79 1.40
CA GLN A 194 24.68 7.67 0.60
C GLN A 194 24.38 9.16 0.79
N LYS A 195 23.15 9.52 1.12
CA LYS A 195 22.76 10.89 1.42
C LYS A 195 23.01 11.21 2.89
N PRO A 196 23.22 12.50 3.26
CA PRO A 196 23.40 12.90 4.66
C PRO A 196 22.26 12.45 5.56
N GLY A 197 22.59 11.93 6.76
CA GLY A 197 21.63 11.59 7.80
C GLY A 197 21.14 12.82 8.57
N ASN A 198 20.04 12.65 9.32
CA ASN A 198 19.56 13.65 10.26
C ASN A 198 20.45 13.70 11.54
N ALA A 199 20.04 14.47 12.57
CA ALA A 199 20.82 14.62 13.80
C ALA A 199 20.97 13.33 14.64
N LEU A 200 20.19 12.26 14.32
CA LEU A 200 20.35 10.92 14.88
C LEU A 200 21.16 10.00 13.94
N GLU A 201 21.76 10.54 12.90
CA GLU A 201 22.46 9.79 11.85
C GLU A 201 21.55 8.73 11.18
N LEU A 202 20.27 9.08 10.95
CA LEU A 202 19.33 8.30 10.19
C LEU A 202 19.32 8.79 8.74
N HIS A 203 19.69 7.93 7.82
CA HIS A 203 19.80 8.24 6.39
C HIS A 203 18.53 7.79 5.65
N ASP A 204 18.31 8.37 4.47
CA ASP A 204 17.23 8.01 3.55
C ASP A 204 15.82 8.06 4.19
N MET A 205 15.67 8.90 5.26
CA MET A 205 14.35 9.17 5.86
C MET A 205 13.43 9.95 4.92
N VAL A 206 13.92 10.36 3.78
CA VAL A 206 13.17 10.95 2.66
C VAL A 206 13.80 10.46 1.37
N GLY A 207 12.98 10.00 0.42
CA GLY A 207 13.44 9.51 -0.87
C GLY A 207 13.87 8.04 -0.84
N ASN A 208 14.58 7.61 -1.85
CA ASN A 208 15.00 6.25 -2.15
C ASN A 208 13.82 5.27 -2.23
N VAL A 209 13.30 4.74 -1.11
CA VAL A 209 12.07 3.95 -1.12
C VAL A 209 11.05 4.43 -0.09
N TRP A 210 9.77 4.26 -0.37
CA TRP A 210 8.72 4.31 0.62
C TRP A 210 8.93 3.18 1.64
N GLU A 211 8.68 3.44 2.91
CA GLU A 211 8.88 2.47 3.97
C GLU A 211 7.56 2.05 4.61
N TRP A 212 7.27 0.74 4.62
CA TRP A 212 6.11 0.20 5.32
C TRP A 212 6.14 0.55 6.82
N THR A 213 4.99 0.95 7.35
CA THR A 213 4.73 1.07 8.77
C THR A 213 3.66 0.07 9.22
N ARG A 214 3.51 -0.14 10.52
CA ARG A 214 2.53 -1.08 11.06
C ARG A 214 1.11 -0.52 11.17
N ASP A 215 0.93 0.80 10.97
CA ASP A 215 -0.37 1.46 11.10
C ASP A 215 -1.29 1.17 9.93
N ASN A 216 -2.58 0.92 10.22
CA ASN A 216 -3.60 1.08 9.21
C ASN A 216 -3.68 2.55 8.79
N TYR A 217 -3.95 2.78 7.52
CA TYR A 217 -4.19 4.13 7.04
C TYR A 217 -5.55 4.63 7.52
N LEU A 218 -5.53 5.78 8.19
CA LEU A 218 -6.70 6.53 8.58
C LEU A 218 -6.69 7.88 7.86
N GLU A 219 -7.87 8.35 7.47
CA GLU A 219 -8.04 9.72 7.01
C GLU A 219 -7.81 10.72 8.15
N LEU A 220 -7.51 11.98 7.83
CA LEU A 220 -7.21 12.97 8.87
C LEU A 220 -8.36 13.18 9.86
N ASP A 221 -9.61 13.11 9.41
CA ASP A 221 -10.80 13.22 10.26
C ASP A 221 -10.97 12.01 11.19
N GLU A 222 -10.52 10.82 10.79
CA GLU A 222 -10.54 9.59 11.57
C GLU A 222 -9.39 9.50 12.60
N LEU A 223 -8.27 10.17 12.34
CA LEU A 223 -7.14 10.18 13.26
C LEU A 223 -7.51 10.90 14.56
N PRO A 224 -7.29 10.30 15.76
CA PRO A 224 -7.47 11.01 17.01
C PRO A 224 -6.45 12.15 17.14
N ALA A 225 -6.90 13.33 17.59
CA ALA A 225 -6.01 14.46 17.84
C ALA A 225 -5.05 14.18 19.01
N GLU A 226 -5.49 13.38 20.00
CA GLU A 226 -4.69 12.87 21.12
C GLU A 226 -4.53 11.35 20.94
N GLN A 227 -3.33 10.91 20.59
CA GLN A 227 -3.05 9.52 20.22
C GLN A 227 -2.62 8.64 21.42
N GLY A 228 -2.51 9.20 22.62
CA GLY A 228 -2.08 8.44 23.78
C GLY A 228 -0.60 8.00 23.70
N LYS A 229 -0.26 6.92 24.45
CA LYS A 229 1.10 6.37 24.48
C LYS A 229 1.24 5.23 23.48
N ASP A 230 2.33 5.28 22.68
CA ASP A 230 2.69 4.25 21.70
C ASP A 230 1.53 3.87 20.76
N TYR A 231 0.80 4.88 20.31
CA TYR A 231 -0.39 4.71 19.48
C TYR A 231 -0.08 3.96 18.19
N VAL A 232 -0.97 3.05 17.83
CA VAL A 232 -1.01 2.34 16.55
C VAL A 232 -2.41 2.49 15.96
N ALA A 233 -2.50 3.05 14.77
CA ALA A 233 -3.78 3.12 14.07
C ALA A 233 -4.26 1.72 13.67
N SER A 234 -5.50 1.38 14.03
CA SER A 234 -6.12 0.11 13.66
C SER A 234 -7.59 0.33 13.33
N ASN A 235 -8.00 -0.02 12.11
CA ASN A 235 -9.39 0.06 11.65
C ASN A 235 -9.81 -1.22 10.91
N GLY A 236 -8.96 -2.27 10.93
CA GLY A 236 -9.24 -3.54 10.27
C GLY A 236 -9.18 -3.52 8.74
N THR A 237 -8.76 -2.41 8.11
CA THR A 237 -8.59 -2.33 6.66
C THR A 237 -7.30 -3.00 6.20
N LEU A 238 -7.20 -3.29 4.91
CA LEU A 238 -5.98 -3.85 4.30
C LEU A 238 -5.02 -2.76 3.80
N HIS A 239 -5.27 -1.51 4.15
CA HIS A 239 -4.39 -0.39 3.81
C HIS A 239 -3.44 -0.10 4.96
N ARG A 240 -2.14 -0.12 4.65
CA ARG A 240 -1.08 0.26 5.60
C ARG A 240 -0.44 1.57 5.20
N VAL A 241 -0.07 2.35 6.19
CA VAL A 241 0.70 3.57 5.98
C VAL A 241 2.10 3.19 5.49
N ARG A 242 2.62 3.96 4.55
CA ARG A 242 4.03 4.00 4.15
C ARG A 242 4.54 5.43 4.23
N CYS A 243 5.77 5.60 4.67
CA CYS A 243 6.40 6.89 4.93
C CYS A 243 7.64 7.12 4.05
N GLY A 244 8.06 8.37 3.88
CA GLY A 244 9.39 8.76 3.44
C GLY A 244 9.53 9.18 1.99
N LYS A 245 8.55 8.97 1.13
CA LYS A 245 8.69 9.12 -0.32
C LYS A 245 9.63 8.05 -0.93
N GLY A 246 9.49 7.77 -2.23
CA GLY A 246 10.39 6.90 -2.97
C GLY A 246 11.12 7.66 -4.06
N TYR A 247 12.06 7.03 -4.72
CA TYR A 247 12.89 7.60 -5.77
C TYR A 247 12.11 8.25 -6.93
N ALA A 248 10.88 7.81 -7.18
CA ALA A 248 10.00 8.37 -8.22
C ALA A 248 9.06 9.48 -7.69
N SER A 249 9.16 9.84 -6.42
CA SER A 249 8.31 10.87 -5.81
C SER A 249 8.81 12.27 -6.14
N GLN A 250 7.87 13.23 -6.30
CA GLN A 250 8.21 14.65 -6.40
C GLN A 250 8.65 15.20 -5.04
N ALA A 251 9.34 16.34 -5.05
CA ALA A 251 9.81 17.00 -3.82
C ALA A 251 8.65 17.46 -2.93
N ASP A 252 7.58 17.95 -3.54
CA ASP A 252 6.34 18.37 -2.87
C ASP A 252 5.42 17.17 -2.53
N GLY A 253 4.34 17.43 -1.80
CA GLY A 253 3.32 16.46 -1.40
C GLY A 253 3.65 15.67 -0.14
N ASP A 254 2.73 14.79 0.22
CA ASP A 254 2.66 14.10 1.50
C ASP A 254 3.89 13.24 1.80
N MET A 255 4.31 13.24 3.06
CA MET A 255 5.39 12.38 3.58
C MET A 255 4.90 11.00 4.01
N SER A 256 3.61 10.80 4.10
CA SER A 256 2.97 9.51 4.33
C SER A 256 1.77 9.32 3.40
N THR A 257 1.58 8.09 2.99
CA THR A 257 0.46 7.65 2.14
C THR A 257 0.19 6.17 2.43
N TRP A 258 -0.65 5.53 1.67
CA TRP A 258 -1.01 4.14 1.90
C TRP A 258 -0.67 3.22 0.73
N SER A 259 -0.64 1.94 1.03
CA SER A 259 -0.70 0.86 0.05
C SER A 259 -1.49 -0.31 0.63
N ASN A 260 -2.13 -1.07 -0.26
CA ASN A 260 -2.71 -2.35 0.13
C ASN A 260 -1.60 -3.30 0.58
N MET A 261 -1.88 -4.11 1.60
CA MET A 261 -0.92 -5.06 2.19
C MET A 261 -0.36 -6.08 1.19
N THR A 262 -1.03 -6.32 0.06
CA THR A 262 -0.56 -7.19 -1.03
C THR A 262 0.33 -6.49 -2.05
N THR A 263 0.47 -5.16 -1.97
CA THR A 263 1.21 -4.36 -2.96
C THR A 263 2.71 -4.71 -2.94
N ARG A 264 3.25 -5.08 -4.10
CA ARG A 264 4.69 -5.19 -4.38
C ARG A 264 5.08 -4.08 -5.35
N SER A 265 6.10 -3.31 -5.01
CA SER A 265 6.55 -2.20 -5.84
C SER A 265 8.06 -2.06 -5.78
N THR A 266 8.66 -1.63 -6.87
CA THR A 266 10.10 -1.32 -6.95
C THR A 266 10.50 -0.09 -6.14
N SER A 267 9.51 0.68 -5.67
CA SER A 267 9.72 1.89 -4.87
C SER A 267 9.26 1.77 -3.42
N ILE A 268 8.91 0.56 -2.95
CA ILE A 268 8.49 0.31 -1.56
C ILE A 268 9.41 -0.72 -0.93
N GLY A 269 10.02 -0.35 0.20
CA GLY A 269 10.84 -1.19 1.05
C GLY A 269 10.43 -1.07 2.52
N LEU A 270 11.38 -1.21 3.44
CA LEU A 270 11.11 -1.12 4.87
C LEU A 270 12.32 -0.66 5.66
N ARG A 271 12.06 -0.14 6.85
CA ARG A 271 13.04 0.13 7.92
C ARG A 271 12.59 -0.57 9.20
N LEU A 272 13.52 -1.06 9.98
CA LEU A 272 13.25 -1.78 11.21
C LEU A 272 13.27 -0.85 12.43
N VAL A 273 12.43 -1.15 13.40
CA VAL A 273 12.56 -0.68 14.77
C VAL A 273 12.78 -1.86 15.72
N LEU A 274 13.48 -1.63 16.84
CA LEU A 274 13.54 -2.54 17.97
C LEU A 274 12.74 -1.90 19.11
N THR A 275 11.73 -2.59 19.57
CA THR A 275 10.75 -2.10 20.54
C THR A 275 10.37 -3.18 21.53
N ASP A 276 9.49 -2.87 22.49
CA ASP A 276 8.91 -3.88 23.37
C ASP A 276 8.24 -4.99 22.59
N ALA A 277 8.35 -6.23 23.09
CA ALA A 277 7.64 -7.35 22.51
C ALA A 277 6.13 -7.08 22.58
N MET A 278 5.46 -7.27 21.46
CA MET A 278 4.04 -6.99 21.27
C MET A 278 3.32 -8.31 20.97
N GLU A 279 2.01 -8.32 21.19
CA GLU A 279 1.18 -9.37 20.59
C GLU A 279 1.29 -9.28 19.06
N GLU A 280 1.59 -10.42 18.43
CA GLU A 280 1.65 -10.49 16.99
C GLU A 280 0.25 -10.28 16.40
N GLU A 281 0.14 -9.40 15.41
CA GLU A 281 -1.09 -9.27 14.63
C GLU A 281 -1.34 -10.58 13.89
N THR A 282 -2.50 -11.20 14.10
CA THR A 282 -2.87 -12.41 13.36
C THR A 282 -3.24 -12.03 11.92
N LEU A 283 -2.24 -12.08 11.05
CA LEU A 283 -2.43 -11.80 9.62
C LEU A 283 -2.77 -13.08 8.87
N VAL A 284 -3.86 -13.04 8.13
CA VAL A 284 -4.22 -14.09 7.17
C VAL A 284 -3.83 -13.59 5.78
N VAL A 285 -2.86 -14.25 5.15
CA VAL A 285 -2.43 -13.90 3.78
C VAL A 285 -3.61 -14.13 2.84
N PRO A 286 -4.14 -13.09 2.17
CA PRO A 286 -5.27 -13.26 1.28
C PRO A 286 -4.88 -14.03 0.01
N PRO A 287 -5.81 -14.73 -0.61
CA PRO A 287 -5.61 -15.31 -1.93
C PRO A 287 -5.18 -14.25 -2.95
N THR A 288 -4.39 -14.65 -3.93
CA THR A 288 -3.99 -13.77 -5.04
C THR A 288 -4.11 -14.49 -6.38
N ALA A 289 -4.22 -13.73 -7.46
CA ALA A 289 -4.08 -14.25 -8.82
C ALA A 289 -2.66 -14.80 -9.06
N ASP A 290 -2.53 -15.72 -10.00
CA ASP A 290 -1.22 -16.29 -10.36
C ASP A 290 -0.29 -15.24 -10.97
N LYS A 291 -0.86 -14.21 -11.60
CA LYS A 291 -0.13 -13.09 -12.18
C LYS A 291 -0.89 -11.77 -11.98
N ILE A 292 -0.14 -10.73 -11.61
CA ILE A 292 -0.65 -9.37 -11.48
C ILE A 292 0.17 -8.47 -12.39
N LEU A 293 -0.50 -7.65 -13.20
CA LEU A 293 0.12 -6.57 -13.98
C LEU A 293 -0.07 -5.25 -13.24
N GLN A 294 0.97 -4.43 -13.28
CA GLN A 294 0.98 -3.08 -12.72
C GLN A 294 1.02 -2.06 -13.85
N PHE A 295 0.21 -1.02 -13.75
CA PHE A 295 0.17 0.11 -14.68
C PHE A 295 0.31 1.42 -13.94
N GLY A 296 1.02 2.37 -14.55
CA GLY A 296 1.16 3.73 -14.03
C GLY A 296 0.58 4.76 -14.99
N VAL A 297 -0.18 5.72 -14.48
CA VAL A 297 -0.63 6.90 -15.21
C VAL A 297 -0.05 8.15 -14.58
N THR A 298 0.30 9.15 -15.40
CA THR A 298 0.82 10.44 -14.92
C THR A 298 0.20 11.56 -15.73
N ASN A 299 -0.52 12.45 -15.04
CA ASN A 299 -1.10 13.67 -15.59
C ASN A 299 -1.10 14.75 -14.49
N GLY A 300 0.10 15.28 -14.17
CA GLY A 300 0.30 16.13 -13.01
C GLY A 300 0.25 15.38 -11.66
N VAL A 301 -0.46 14.27 -11.59
CA VAL A 301 -0.50 13.33 -10.45
C VAL A 301 -0.16 11.95 -10.96
N SER A 302 0.79 11.27 -10.32
CA SER A 302 1.11 9.87 -10.62
C SER A 302 0.20 8.94 -9.84
N TYR A 303 -0.35 7.93 -10.53
CA TYR A 303 -1.19 6.90 -9.93
C TYR A 303 -0.82 5.52 -10.45
N THR A 304 -0.86 4.51 -9.60
CA THR A 304 -0.55 3.12 -9.93
C THR A 304 -1.76 2.25 -9.63
N PHE A 305 -2.11 1.35 -10.55
CA PHE A 305 -3.20 0.40 -10.38
C PHE A 305 -2.81 -1.00 -10.86
N TYR A 306 -3.59 -2.00 -10.47
CA TYR A 306 -3.22 -3.41 -10.59
C TYR A 306 -4.32 -4.23 -11.25
N MET A 307 -3.91 -5.13 -12.15
CA MET A 307 -4.79 -6.02 -12.91
C MET A 307 -4.43 -7.48 -12.59
N ALA A 308 -5.38 -8.24 -12.06
CA ALA A 308 -5.21 -9.66 -11.73
C ALA A 308 -5.53 -10.54 -12.93
N GLU A 309 -4.68 -11.55 -13.21
CA GLU A 309 -4.94 -12.54 -14.25
C GLU A 309 -6.14 -13.43 -13.87
N VAL A 310 -7.07 -13.56 -14.79
CA VAL A 310 -8.14 -14.53 -14.73
C VAL A 310 -7.91 -15.56 -15.83
N LYS A 311 -7.52 -16.76 -15.43
CA LYS A 311 -7.43 -17.89 -16.37
C LYS A 311 -8.84 -18.25 -16.82
N GLY A 312 -9.11 -18.10 -18.10
CA GLY A 312 -10.37 -18.48 -18.72
C GLY A 312 -10.61 -19.99 -18.64
N GLY A 313 -11.69 -20.43 -19.20
CA GLY A 313 -12.11 -21.82 -19.23
C GLY A 313 -13.61 -21.94 -19.40
N ALA A 314 -14.10 -23.19 -19.43
CA ALA A 314 -15.52 -23.45 -19.45
C ALA A 314 -16.17 -23.01 -18.12
N TYR A 315 -17.33 -22.41 -18.20
CA TYR A 315 -18.12 -22.02 -17.03
C TYR A 315 -19.54 -22.60 -17.10
N SER A 316 -20.09 -22.79 -15.90
CA SER A 316 -21.51 -23.04 -15.67
C SER A 316 -21.92 -22.13 -14.51
N MET A 317 -22.60 -21.04 -14.80
CA MET A 317 -22.97 -20.01 -13.85
C MET A 317 -24.49 -19.96 -13.67
N GLN A 318 -24.93 -19.72 -12.45
CA GLN A 318 -26.33 -19.50 -12.14
C GLN A 318 -26.58 -18.00 -11.99
N TYR A 319 -27.44 -17.45 -12.82
CA TYR A 319 -27.94 -16.10 -12.72
C TYR A 319 -29.28 -16.06 -11.98
N GLU A 320 -29.48 -15.04 -11.18
CA GLU A 320 -30.71 -14.83 -10.40
C GLU A 320 -31.25 -13.41 -10.58
N ARG A 321 -32.57 -13.34 -10.74
CA ARG A 321 -33.33 -12.09 -10.72
C ARG A 321 -34.78 -12.35 -10.30
N ASP A 322 -35.29 -11.54 -9.37
CA ASP A 322 -36.69 -11.59 -8.90
C ASP A 322 -37.15 -13.00 -8.46
N GLY A 323 -36.23 -13.78 -7.83
CA GLY A 323 -36.47 -15.14 -7.38
C GLY A 323 -36.49 -16.19 -8.50
N VAL A 324 -36.16 -15.82 -9.73
CA VAL A 324 -35.99 -16.72 -10.87
C VAL A 324 -34.51 -16.97 -11.09
N THR A 325 -34.13 -18.23 -11.29
CA THR A 325 -32.76 -18.61 -11.59
C THR A 325 -32.63 -19.22 -12.98
N LYS A 326 -31.50 -18.97 -13.65
CA LYS A 326 -31.15 -19.59 -14.93
C LYS A 326 -29.69 -19.97 -14.95
N THR A 327 -29.40 -21.21 -15.30
CA THR A 327 -28.03 -21.65 -15.54
C THR A 327 -27.65 -21.34 -16.99
N VAL A 328 -26.49 -20.71 -17.14
CA VAL A 328 -25.87 -20.43 -18.44
C VAL A 328 -24.51 -21.11 -18.50
N THR A 329 -24.10 -21.56 -19.67
CA THR A 329 -22.81 -22.20 -19.92
C THR A 329 -22.08 -21.53 -21.07
N GLY A 330 -20.75 -21.55 -21.02
CA GLY A 330 -19.92 -20.98 -22.09
C GLY A 330 -18.44 -21.19 -21.80
N THR A 331 -17.60 -20.47 -22.52
CA THR A 331 -16.15 -20.48 -22.34
C THR A 331 -15.61 -19.06 -22.39
N LEU A 332 -14.65 -18.74 -21.53
CA LEU A 332 -13.92 -17.47 -21.56
C LEU A 332 -12.46 -17.74 -21.95
N SER A 333 -11.91 -16.86 -22.78
CA SER A 333 -10.47 -16.72 -22.96
C SER A 333 -9.84 -16.09 -21.74
N ASN A 334 -8.51 -16.19 -21.57
CA ASN A 334 -7.78 -15.50 -20.50
C ASN A 334 -7.93 -13.97 -20.63
N TYR A 335 -7.99 -13.29 -19.50
CA TYR A 335 -8.05 -11.83 -19.43
C TYR A 335 -7.46 -11.35 -18.11
N TYR A 336 -7.29 -10.05 -17.96
CA TYR A 336 -6.97 -9.43 -16.68
C TYR A 336 -8.13 -8.56 -16.24
N ILE A 337 -8.37 -8.48 -14.92
CA ILE A 337 -9.42 -7.66 -14.32
C ILE A 337 -8.85 -6.80 -13.21
N GLY A 338 -9.36 -5.59 -13.02
CA GLY A 338 -8.97 -4.70 -11.93
C GLY A 338 -9.10 -5.41 -10.57
N GLN A 339 -8.06 -5.36 -9.74
CA GLN A 339 -8.16 -5.94 -8.39
C GLN A 339 -9.24 -5.25 -7.56
N THR A 340 -9.52 -3.99 -7.85
CA THR A 340 -10.54 -3.16 -7.21
C THR A 340 -11.44 -2.52 -8.27
N GLU A 341 -12.49 -1.88 -7.82
CA GLU A 341 -13.19 -0.84 -8.57
C GLU A 341 -12.21 0.27 -8.98
N VAL A 342 -12.53 1.02 -10.04
CA VAL A 342 -11.79 2.26 -10.35
C VAL A 342 -12.06 3.26 -9.23
N ASP A 343 -11.01 3.76 -8.60
CA ASP A 343 -11.12 4.74 -7.55
C ASP A 343 -10.98 6.19 -8.03
N ASN A 344 -11.26 7.15 -7.16
CA ASN A 344 -11.16 8.58 -7.47
C ASN A 344 -9.73 9.03 -7.79
N GLY A 345 -8.72 8.31 -7.29
CA GLY A 345 -7.31 8.59 -7.60
C GLY A 345 -6.99 8.28 -9.06
N LEU A 346 -7.35 7.07 -9.52
CA LEU A 346 -7.17 6.67 -10.92
C LEU A 346 -8.02 7.53 -11.85
N TRP A 347 -9.30 7.75 -11.50
CA TRP A 347 -10.17 8.62 -12.30
C TRP A 347 -9.57 10.02 -12.48
N ASN A 348 -9.14 10.65 -11.37
CA ASN A 348 -8.55 12.00 -11.41
C ASN A 348 -7.23 12.04 -12.21
N ALA A 349 -6.38 11.02 -12.09
CA ALA A 349 -5.14 10.93 -12.86
C ALA A 349 -5.40 10.84 -14.38
N VAL A 350 -6.51 10.20 -14.78
CA VAL A 350 -6.88 10.07 -16.20
C VAL A 350 -7.68 11.28 -16.70
N MET A 351 -8.68 11.73 -15.94
CA MET A 351 -9.63 12.75 -16.39
C MET A 351 -9.23 14.18 -16.02
N GLY A 352 -8.33 14.35 -15.04
CA GLY A 352 -7.90 15.66 -14.53
C GLY A 352 -8.87 16.33 -13.55
N SER A 353 -9.98 15.68 -13.21
CA SER A 353 -10.97 16.16 -12.25
C SER A 353 -11.77 14.99 -11.68
N LYS A 354 -12.33 15.15 -10.50
CA LYS A 354 -13.25 14.16 -9.90
C LYS A 354 -14.69 14.46 -10.30
N PRO A 355 -15.57 13.45 -10.38
CA PRO A 355 -17.01 13.69 -10.56
C PRO A 355 -17.61 14.50 -9.41
N GLU A 356 -18.58 15.36 -9.70
CA GLU A 356 -19.31 16.11 -8.68
C GLU A 356 -20.38 15.23 -8.02
N GLY A 357 -20.82 15.63 -6.81
CA GLY A 357 -21.95 15.02 -6.11
C GLY A 357 -21.71 13.65 -5.49
N GLN A 358 -20.47 13.18 -5.41
CA GLN A 358 -20.14 11.93 -4.71
C GLN A 358 -20.29 12.09 -3.19
N THR A 359 -20.70 11.01 -2.49
CA THR A 359 -20.74 10.98 -1.02
C THR A 359 -19.35 11.06 -0.42
N LYS A 360 -18.37 10.37 -1.03
CA LYS A 360 -16.94 10.43 -0.68
C LYS A 360 -16.12 10.58 -1.96
N SER A 361 -15.24 11.56 -2.00
CA SER A 361 -14.42 11.90 -3.18
C SER A 361 -12.92 11.82 -2.92
N LYS A 362 -12.48 11.21 -1.80
CA LYS A 362 -11.07 10.97 -1.52
C LYS A 362 -10.50 9.91 -2.47
N LYS A 363 -9.17 9.90 -2.67
CA LYS A 363 -8.49 9.12 -3.71
C LYS A 363 -8.83 7.63 -3.68
N GLN A 364 -8.87 7.03 -2.49
CA GLN A 364 -9.05 5.59 -2.30
C GLN A 364 -10.51 5.10 -2.32
N TYR A 365 -11.48 6.00 -2.44
CA TYR A 365 -12.89 5.63 -2.56
C TYR A 365 -13.26 5.33 -4.01
N PRO A 366 -14.17 4.39 -4.28
CA PRO A 366 -14.58 4.10 -5.65
C PRO A 366 -15.12 5.35 -6.32
N VAL A 367 -14.77 5.53 -7.58
CA VAL A 367 -15.41 6.56 -8.37
C VAL A 367 -16.87 6.19 -8.56
N SER A 368 -17.74 7.12 -8.27
CA SER A 368 -19.18 6.96 -8.41
C SER A 368 -19.80 8.23 -9.00
N ASN A 369 -21.10 8.22 -9.23
CA ASN A 369 -21.79 9.32 -9.86
C ASN A 369 -21.27 9.65 -11.27
N VAL A 370 -20.91 8.60 -12.02
CA VAL A 370 -20.47 8.63 -13.43
C VAL A 370 -21.45 7.86 -14.29
N THR A 371 -21.67 8.32 -15.52
CA THR A 371 -22.52 7.63 -16.50
C THR A 371 -21.72 6.60 -17.29
N TYR A 372 -22.41 5.66 -17.93
CA TYR A 372 -21.79 4.74 -18.87
C TYR A 372 -21.06 5.48 -20.01
N GLU A 373 -21.62 6.61 -20.47
CA GLU A 373 -21.02 7.44 -21.51
C GLU A 373 -19.72 8.13 -21.05
N ASP A 374 -19.65 8.62 -19.80
CA ASP A 374 -18.42 9.22 -19.27
C ASP A 374 -17.26 8.24 -19.28
N ILE A 375 -17.56 6.95 -19.16
CA ILE A 375 -16.58 5.87 -19.18
C ILE A 375 -16.18 5.54 -20.61
N THR A 376 -17.14 5.40 -21.54
CA THR A 376 -16.97 4.67 -22.82
C THR A 376 -16.94 5.54 -24.09
N LYS A 377 -17.43 6.79 -24.02
CA LYS A 377 -17.47 7.69 -25.21
C LYS A 377 -16.07 8.06 -25.67
N GLU A 378 -15.95 8.55 -26.90
CA GLU A 378 -14.72 9.16 -27.42
C GLU A 378 -14.26 10.32 -26.50
N GLY A 379 -12.98 10.29 -26.09
CA GLY A 379 -12.42 11.21 -25.09
C GLY A 379 -12.91 10.96 -23.67
N GLY A 380 -13.66 9.89 -23.40
CA GLY A 380 -14.04 9.43 -22.08
C GLY A 380 -12.90 8.70 -21.35
N PHE A 381 -13.22 8.13 -20.20
CA PHE A 381 -12.20 7.55 -19.32
C PHE A 381 -11.37 6.44 -20.02
N LEU A 382 -12.01 5.45 -20.66
CA LEU A 382 -11.31 4.33 -21.30
C LEU A 382 -10.44 4.78 -22.47
N ASP A 383 -10.91 5.72 -23.28
CA ASP A 383 -10.16 6.25 -24.40
C ASP A 383 -8.88 6.96 -23.95
N ARG A 384 -8.99 7.83 -22.94
CA ARG A 384 -7.85 8.53 -22.33
C ARG A 384 -6.88 7.56 -21.65
N LEU A 385 -7.38 6.63 -20.84
CA LEU A 385 -6.55 5.64 -20.16
C LEU A 385 -5.71 4.84 -21.16
N ASN A 386 -6.34 4.28 -22.20
CA ASN A 386 -5.65 3.50 -23.22
C ASN A 386 -4.57 4.32 -23.97
N ALA A 387 -4.85 5.61 -24.22
CA ALA A 387 -3.86 6.49 -24.83
C ALA A 387 -2.67 6.77 -23.90
N MET A 388 -2.91 6.97 -22.61
CA MET A 388 -1.87 7.29 -21.62
C MET A 388 -0.93 6.10 -21.35
N VAL A 389 -1.44 4.89 -21.34
CA VAL A 389 -0.67 3.69 -20.97
C VAL A 389 -0.29 2.81 -22.18
N LYS A 390 -0.47 3.29 -23.39
CA LYS A 390 -0.32 2.48 -24.62
C LYS A 390 1.04 1.76 -24.71
N ASP A 391 2.11 2.39 -24.22
CA ASP A 391 3.46 1.84 -24.26
C ASP A 391 3.73 0.82 -23.12
N GLN A 392 2.78 0.69 -22.18
CA GLN A 392 2.79 -0.30 -21.10
C GLN A 392 1.91 -1.52 -21.42
N LEU A 393 1.04 -1.42 -22.43
CA LEU A 393 0.09 -2.48 -22.78
C LEU A 393 0.81 -3.67 -23.43
N PRO A 394 0.46 -4.91 -23.04
CA PRO A 394 0.82 -6.08 -23.85
C PRO A 394 0.26 -5.95 -25.27
N GLU A 395 0.98 -6.51 -26.24
CA GLU A 395 0.61 -6.41 -27.67
C GLU A 395 -0.83 -6.87 -27.92
N GLY A 396 -1.60 -6.03 -28.60
CA GLY A 396 -2.99 -6.30 -28.98
C GLY A 396 -4.02 -6.12 -27.85
N MET A 397 -3.60 -5.82 -26.63
CA MET A 397 -4.51 -5.62 -25.48
C MET A 397 -4.93 -4.16 -25.32
N LYS A 398 -6.12 -3.96 -24.75
CA LYS A 398 -6.65 -2.65 -24.36
C LYS A 398 -7.55 -2.75 -23.13
N PHE A 399 -7.65 -1.65 -22.39
CA PHE A 399 -8.61 -1.52 -21.31
C PHE A 399 -10.03 -1.34 -21.83
N MET A 400 -10.97 -2.02 -21.18
CA MET A 400 -12.41 -1.97 -21.46
C MET A 400 -13.22 -2.28 -20.21
N LEU A 401 -14.54 -2.15 -20.27
CA LEU A 401 -15.42 -2.71 -19.26
C LEU A 401 -15.48 -4.24 -19.37
N PRO A 402 -15.66 -4.98 -18.27
CA PRO A 402 -15.90 -6.42 -18.32
C PRO A 402 -17.19 -6.73 -19.09
N THR A 403 -17.27 -7.88 -19.74
CA THR A 403 -18.56 -8.46 -20.06
C THR A 403 -19.21 -8.99 -18.77
N GLU A 404 -20.54 -9.14 -18.76
CA GLU A 404 -21.26 -9.72 -17.63
C GLU A 404 -20.68 -11.11 -17.26
N ALA A 405 -20.42 -11.95 -18.27
CA ALA A 405 -19.82 -13.27 -18.07
C ALA A 405 -18.41 -13.19 -17.45
N GLN A 406 -17.56 -12.26 -17.91
CA GLN A 406 -16.23 -12.05 -17.32
C GLN A 406 -16.33 -11.60 -15.87
N TRP A 407 -17.22 -10.65 -15.57
CA TRP A 407 -17.39 -10.13 -14.22
C TRP A 407 -17.84 -11.22 -13.25
N HIS A 408 -18.91 -11.95 -13.55
CA HIS A 408 -19.44 -13.01 -12.70
C HIS A 408 -18.46 -14.18 -12.54
N TYR A 409 -17.77 -14.59 -13.60
CA TYR A 409 -16.76 -15.64 -13.53
C TYR A 409 -15.60 -15.26 -12.60
N ALA A 410 -15.13 -14.02 -12.70
CA ALA A 410 -14.10 -13.50 -11.81
C ALA A 410 -14.59 -13.38 -10.36
N ALA A 411 -15.83 -12.89 -10.12
CA ALA A 411 -16.44 -12.78 -8.79
C ALA A 411 -16.54 -14.12 -8.08
N MET A 412 -16.89 -15.18 -8.82
CA MET A 412 -16.94 -16.55 -8.28
C MET A 412 -15.57 -17.17 -8.00
N GLY A 413 -14.44 -16.49 -8.32
CA GLY A 413 -13.09 -17.01 -8.13
C GLY A 413 -12.53 -17.80 -9.33
N GLY A 414 -13.17 -17.73 -10.52
CA GLY A 414 -12.71 -18.39 -11.73
C GLY A 414 -12.48 -19.89 -11.54
N GLN A 415 -11.33 -20.39 -12.02
CA GLN A 415 -10.93 -21.81 -11.82
C GLN A 415 -10.62 -22.17 -10.34
N LYS A 416 -10.44 -21.17 -9.46
CA LYS A 416 -10.20 -21.36 -8.02
C LYS A 416 -11.47 -21.30 -7.19
N SER A 417 -12.65 -21.18 -7.83
CA SER A 417 -13.95 -21.01 -7.17
C SER A 417 -14.21 -22.08 -6.09
N LYS A 418 -14.70 -21.63 -4.95
CA LYS A 418 -15.15 -22.50 -3.83
C LYS A 418 -16.68 -22.56 -3.73
N GLY A 419 -17.39 -21.93 -4.66
CA GLY A 419 -18.85 -21.95 -4.71
C GLY A 419 -19.52 -21.15 -3.60
N TYR A 420 -18.90 -20.05 -3.16
CA TYR A 420 -19.47 -19.16 -2.17
C TYR A 420 -20.65 -18.33 -2.74
N THR A 421 -21.55 -17.91 -1.86
CA THR A 421 -22.67 -17.03 -2.21
C THR A 421 -22.20 -15.64 -2.58
N TYR A 422 -21.19 -15.14 -1.88
CA TYR A 422 -20.58 -13.82 -2.12
C TYR A 422 -19.14 -14.01 -2.59
N ALA A 423 -18.54 -12.99 -3.15
CA ALA A 423 -17.20 -13.10 -3.68
C ALA A 423 -16.14 -13.32 -2.59
N GLY A 424 -15.76 -14.58 -2.37
CA GLY A 424 -14.74 -15.01 -1.41
C GLY A 424 -15.26 -15.51 -0.06
N SER A 425 -16.56 -15.41 0.26
CA SER A 425 -17.14 -15.86 1.53
C SER A 425 -18.63 -16.19 1.43
N ASN A 426 -19.13 -16.99 2.38
CA ASN A 426 -20.57 -17.12 2.64
C ASN A 426 -21.07 -16.12 3.71
N THR A 427 -20.16 -15.37 4.34
CA THR A 427 -20.46 -14.30 5.28
C THR A 427 -20.24 -12.97 4.58
N LEU A 428 -21.32 -12.27 4.20
CA LEU A 428 -21.23 -11.03 3.42
C LEU A 428 -20.38 -9.95 4.09
N ALA A 429 -20.49 -9.79 5.41
CA ALA A 429 -19.76 -8.75 6.15
C ALA A 429 -18.22 -8.89 6.07
N ASP A 430 -17.69 -10.08 5.76
CA ASP A 430 -16.25 -10.29 5.60
C ASP A 430 -15.71 -9.67 4.31
N VAL A 431 -16.55 -9.60 3.26
CA VAL A 431 -16.14 -9.31 1.88
C VAL A 431 -16.84 -8.08 1.28
N ALA A 432 -17.81 -7.48 1.97
CA ALA A 432 -18.65 -6.43 1.40
C ALA A 432 -18.95 -5.27 2.35
N TRP A 433 -19.10 -4.10 1.76
CA TRP A 433 -19.80 -2.94 2.32
C TRP A 433 -21.20 -2.87 1.71
N TYR A 434 -22.23 -2.98 2.53
CA TYR A 434 -23.64 -3.04 2.11
C TYR A 434 -24.53 -2.33 3.15
N ALA A 435 -25.83 -2.25 2.94
CA ALA A 435 -26.72 -1.40 3.73
C ALA A 435 -26.59 -1.54 5.26
N ASP A 436 -26.29 -2.77 5.77
CA ASP A 436 -26.23 -3.00 7.21
C ASP A 436 -24.91 -2.61 7.86
N ASN A 437 -23.83 -2.37 7.09
CA ASN A 437 -22.50 -2.11 7.65
C ASN A 437 -21.74 -0.94 6.98
N ALA A 438 -22.33 -0.28 5.99
CA ALA A 438 -21.66 0.78 5.21
C ALA A 438 -21.89 2.20 5.77
N ASP A 439 -22.64 2.35 6.86
CA ASP A 439 -22.92 3.65 7.49
C ASP A 439 -23.42 4.73 6.50
N GLY A 440 -24.16 4.30 5.46
CA GLY A 440 -24.80 5.18 4.49
C GLY A 440 -23.86 5.83 3.46
N THR A 441 -22.68 5.24 3.20
CA THR A 441 -21.71 5.79 2.26
C THR A 441 -20.81 4.68 1.65
N THR A 442 -20.11 5.01 0.56
CA THR A 442 -19.02 4.17 0.05
C THR A 442 -17.86 4.09 1.05
N HIS A 443 -17.04 3.06 0.92
CA HIS A 443 -15.83 2.84 1.69
C HIS A 443 -14.58 2.74 0.78
N PRO A 444 -13.37 2.91 1.33
CA PRO A 444 -12.13 2.75 0.55
C PRO A 444 -12.09 1.38 -0.13
N VAL A 445 -11.68 1.36 -1.39
CA VAL A 445 -11.53 0.10 -2.14
C VAL A 445 -10.53 -0.83 -1.45
N ALA A 446 -10.70 -2.15 -1.59
CA ALA A 446 -9.86 -3.17 -0.97
C ALA A 446 -9.77 -3.08 0.57
N SER A 447 -10.83 -2.63 1.24
CA SER A 447 -10.87 -2.56 2.70
C SER A 447 -11.56 -3.77 3.36
N LYS A 448 -12.11 -4.68 2.56
CA LYS A 448 -12.64 -6.00 2.97
C LYS A 448 -11.78 -7.13 2.41
N GLN A 449 -12.07 -8.38 2.78
CA GLN A 449 -11.33 -9.55 2.28
C GLN A 449 -11.58 -9.77 0.78
N PRO A 450 -10.57 -10.20 0.01
CA PRO A 450 -10.73 -10.51 -1.40
C PRO A 450 -11.30 -11.91 -1.62
N ASN A 451 -11.70 -12.19 -2.87
CA ASN A 451 -12.01 -13.53 -3.31
C ASN A 451 -10.76 -14.38 -3.62
N GLU A 452 -10.93 -15.60 -4.14
CA GLU A 452 -9.87 -16.56 -4.42
C GLU A 452 -8.84 -16.11 -5.46
N LEU A 453 -9.15 -15.05 -6.23
CA LEU A 453 -8.25 -14.43 -7.21
C LEU A 453 -7.59 -13.14 -6.69
N GLY A 454 -7.82 -12.76 -5.43
CA GLY A 454 -7.33 -11.49 -4.91
C GLY A 454 -8.09 -10.28 -5.46
N LEU A 455 -9.37 -10.45 -5.79
CA LEU A 455 -10.26 -9.39 -6.25
C LEU A 455 -11.10 -8.90 -5.07
N TYR A 456 -11.09 -7.61 -4.86
CA TYR A 456 -11.80 -6.93 -3.77
C TYR A 456 -13.10 -6.32 -4.26
N ASP A 457 -14.03 -6.11 -3.35
CA ASP A 457 -15.28 -5.36 -3.57
C ASP A 457 -16.13 -5.92 -4.73
N MET A 458 -15.96 -7.22 -5.07
CA MET A 458 -16.81 -7.91 -6.03
C MET A 458 -18.21 -8.22 -5.45
N SER A 459 -18.44 -7.88 -4.18
CA SER A 459 -19.72 -7.87 -3.49
C SER A 459 -19.78 -6.58 -2.68
N GLY A 460 -20.81 -5.73 -2.89
CA GLY A 460 -21.04 -4.47 -2.19
C GLY A 460 -20.20 -3.29 -2.72
N ASN A 461 -20.05 -2.27 -1.90
CA ASN A 461 -19.43 -0.96 -2.13
C ASN A 461 -20.16 -0.18 -3.25
N VAL A 462 -19.85 -0.38 -4.52
CA VAL A 462 -20.64 0.17 -5.63
C VAL A 462 -21.05 -0.88 -6.64
N TRP A 463 -22.24 -0.72 -7.24
CA TRP A 463 -22.62 -1.43 -8.45
C TRP A 463 -21.60 -1.18 -9.56
N GLU A 464 -21.39 -2.16 -10.40
CA GLU A 464 -20.41 -2.07 -11.47
C GLU A 464 -21.03 -2.27 -12.84
N TYR A 465 -20.75 -1.34 -13.77
CA TYR A 465 -21.15 -1.48 -15.16
C TYR A 465 -20.43 -2.63 -15.85
N SER A 466 -21.19 -3.45 -16.59
CA SER A 466 -20.67 -4.34 -17.63
C SER A 466 -20.88 -3.74 -19.04
N SER A 467 -20.12 -4.23 -20.00
CA SER A 467 -20.23 -3.80 -21.41
C SER A 467 -21.51 -4.31 -22.09
N ASP A 468 -22.16 -5.31 -21.50
CA ASP A 468 -23.31 -6.00 -22.10
C ASP A 468 -24.58 -5.14 -22.02
N TRP A 469 -25.37 -5.17 -23.08
CA TRP A 469 -26.77 -4.82 -22.97
C TRP A 469 -27.49 -5.84 -22.11
N TYR A 470 -28.35 -5.38 -21.23
CA TYR A 470 -29.13 -6.27 -20.39
C TYR A 470 -30.17 -7.05 -21.22
N ALA A 471 -30.31 -8.32 -20.91
CA ALA A 471 -31.41 -9.17 -21.36
C ALA A 471 -32.10 -9.82 -20.17
N GLU A 472 -33.40 -10.00 -20.24
CA GLU A 472 -34.14 -10.78 -19.25
C GLU A 472 -33.61 -12.22 -19.20
N LEU A 473 -33.71 -12.87 -18.04
CA LEU A 473 -33.23 -14.25 -17.88
C LEU A 473 -33.82 -15.20 -18.93
N ALA A 474 -35.09 -15.00 -19.29
CA ALA A 474 -35.77 -15.81 -20.30
C ALA A 474 -35.08 -15.74 -21.67
N ASP A 475 -34.58 -14.56 -22.03
CA ASP A 475 -34.00 -14.24 -23.35
C ASP A 475 -32.51 -14.57 -23.46
N LEU A 476 -31.82 -14.80 -22.32
CA LEU A 476 -30.43 -15.20 -22.36
C LEU A 476 -30.28 -16.59 -23.00
N PRO A 477 -29.30 -16.83 -23.89
CA PRO A 477 -29.00 -18.17 -24.35
C PRO A 477 -28.47 -19.02 -23.20
N ALA A 478 -28.94 -20.27 -23.08
CA ALA A 478 -28.43 -21.22 -22.10
C ALA A 478 -26.98 -21.63 -22.43
N GLU A 479 -26.63 -21.68 -23.72
CA GLU A 479 -25.27 -21.89 -24.22
C GLU A 479 -24.78 -20.57 -24.84
N GLN A 480 -23.83 -19.93 -24.18
CA GLN A 480 -23.32 -18.60 -24.54
C GLN A 480 -22.10 -18.63 -25.49
N GLY A 481 -21.57 -19.82 -25.80
CA GLY A 481 -20.39 -19.97 -26.65
C GLY A 481 -19.10 -19.46 -26.01
N THR A 482 -18.18 -18.95 -26.82
CA THR A 482 -16.90 -18.41 -26.36
C THR A 482 -16.94 -16.88 -26.31
N ASP A 483 -16.50 -16.30 -25.16
CA ASP A 483 -16.40 -14.86 -24.93
C ASP A 483 -17.71 -14.10 -25.24
N TYR A 484 -18.82 -14.57 -24.70
CA TYR A 484 -20.13 -13.96 -24.87
C TYR A 484 -20.17 -12.51 -24.42
N THR A 485 -20.75 -11.64 -25.20
CA THR A 485 -20.78 -10.17 -25.00
C THR A 485 -22.19 -9.59 -24.86
N GLY A 486 -23.16 -10.45 -24.52
CA GLY A 486 -24.56 -10.03 -24.40
C GLY A 486 -25.28 -9.86 -25.75
N PRO A 487 -26.51 -9.33 -25.73
CA PRO A 487 -27.26 -8.97 -26.93
C PRO A 487 -26.57 -7.86 -27.73
N ALA A 488 -26.79 -7.85 -29.07
CA ALA A 488 -26.19 -6.83 -29.93
C ALA A 488 -26.75 -5.41 -29.69
N THR A 489 -27.97 -5.29 -29.17
CA THR A 489 -28.64 -4.02 -28.91
C THR A 489 -29.45 -4.10 -27.63
N GLY A 490 -29.70 -2.96 -27.00
CA GLY A 490 -30.51 -2.84 -25.80
C GLY A 490 -30.74 -1.36 -25.44
N THR A 491 -31.37 -1.13 -24.30
CA THR A 491 -31.70 0.21 -23.78
C THR A 491 -31.03 0.48 -22.43
N VAL A 492 -30.61 -0.58 -21.73
CA VAL A 492 -29.99 -0.51 -20.39
C VAL A 492 -28.77 -1.43 -20.34
N ARG A 493 -27.81 -1.10 -19.49
CA ARG A 493 -26.59 -1.89 -19.29
C ARG A 493 -26.71 -2.78 -18.07
N THR A 494 -26.06 -3.95 -18.13
CA THR A 494 -25.99 -4.86 -16.99
C THR A 494 -25.14 -4.27 -15.87
N LEU A 495 -25.62 -4.46 -14.64
CA LEU A 495 -24.92 -4.13 -13.40
C LEU A 495 -24.78 -5.37 -12.53
N SER A 496 -23.65 -5.45 -11.82
CA SER A 496 -23.31 -6.56 -10.91
C SER A 496 -22.72 -6.05 -9.61
N GLY A 497 -22.69 -6.87 -8.56
CA GLY A 497 -21.95 -6.66 -7.31
C GLY A 497 -22.77 -6.12 -6.14
N GLY A 498 -23.85 -5.39 -6.37
CA GLY A 498 -24.57 -4.68 -5.30
C GLY A 498 -23.84 -3.37 -4.91
N GLY A 499 -24.46 -2.59 -4.05
CA GLY A 499 -23.90 -1.32 -3.58
C GLY A 499 -24.07 -1.14 -2.08
N TRP A 500 -23.38 -0.15 -1.52
CA TRP A 500 -23.38 0.19 -0.10
C TRP A 500 -24.78 0.49 0.48
N ASP A 501 -25.74 0.87 -0.35
CA ASP A 501 -27.12 1.23 0.00
C ASP A 501 -28.13 0.10 -0.30
N TYR A 502 -27.65 -1.11 -0.65
CA TYR A 502 -28.48 -2.25 -1.00
C TYR A 502 -28.36 -3.39 0.02
N GLY A 503 -29.41 -4.22 0.14
CA GLY A 503 -29.47 -5.38 1.02
C GLY A 503 -28.55 -6.52 0.56
N ALA A 504 -28.36 -7.50 1.43
CA ALA A 504 -27.43 -8.61 1.22
C ALA A 504 -27.74 -9.44 -0.04
N GLU A 505 -29.03 -9.60 -0.40
CA GLU A 505 -29.47 -10.36 -1.56
C GLU A 505 -28.94 -9.80 -2.89
N PHE A 506 -28.72 -8.48 -2.96
CA PHE A 506 -28.19 -7.81 -4.15
C PHE A 506 -26.67 -7.97 -4.32
N CYS A 507 -25.97 -8.36 -3.27
CA CYS A 507 -24.50 -8.55 -3.26
C CYS A 507 -24.06 -9.97 -3.64
N ALA A 508 -25.01 -10.90 -3.87
CA ALA A 508 -24.72 -12.27 -4.27
C ALA A 508 -24.07 -12.31 -5.66
N VAL A 509 -23.05 -13.18 -5.85
CA VAL A 509 -22.35 -13.30 -7.15
C VAL A 509 -23.24 -13.78 -8.29
N SER A 510 -24.43 -14.31 -8.01
CA SER A 510 -25.43 -14.70 -8.98
C SER A 510 -26.42 -13.60 -9.36
N PHE A 511 -26.45 -12.51 -8.58
CA PHE A 511 -27.47 -11.46 -8.77
C PHE A 511 -27.12 -10.54 -9.94
N ARG A 512 -28.14 -10.20 -10.74
CA ARG A 512 -28.06 -9.31 -11.91
C ARG A 512 -28.95 -8.10 -11.74
N SER A 513 -28.47 -6.93 -12.14
CA SER A 513 -29.23 -5.71 -12.22
C SER A 513 -28.99 -4.96 -13.54
N TYR A 514 -29.63 -3.81 -13.71
CA TYR A 514 -29.44 -2.95 -14.87
C TYR A 514 -29.80 -1.50 -14.55
N ASP A 515 -29.19 -0.58 -15.32
CA ASP A 515 -29.57 0.84 -15.34
C ASP A 515 -29.42 1.44 -16.74
N PRO A 516 -30.13 2.56 -17.02
CA PRO A 516 -29.92 3.36 -18.22
C PRO A 516 -28.50 3.90 -18.33
N ILE A 517 -28.01 4.11 -19.55
CA ILE A 517 -26.63 4.55 -19.85
C ILE A 517 -26.32 5.96 -19.35
N ASP A 518 -27.33 6.79 -19.13
CA ASP A 518 -27.25 8.16 -18.61
C ASP A 518 -27.43 8.25 -17.09
N LYS A 519 -27.60 7.11 -16.42
CA LYS A 519 -27.76 7.05 -14.97
C LYS A 519 -26.42 7.34 -14.27
N ALA A 520 -26.43 8.28 -13.34
CA ALA A 520 -25.32 8.57 -12.45
C ALA A 520 -25.83 8.63 -11.01
N VAL A 521 -25.34 7.76 -10.13
CA VAL A 521 -25.70 7.69 -8.71
C VAL A 521 -24.49 7.31 -7.85
N ASN A 522 -24.55 7.64 -6.57
CA ASN A 522 -23.43 7.44 -5.65
C ASN A 522 -23.11 5.98 -5.31
N SER A 523 -23.96 5.06 -5.67
CA SER A 523 -23.75 3.61 -5.50
C SER A 523 -23.43 2.89 -6.81
N LEU A 524 -23.01 3.61 -7.88
CA LEU A 524 -22.72 3.05 -9.19
C LEU A 524 -21.38 3.56 -9.73
N GLY A 525 -20.49 2.63 -10.00
CA GLY A 525 -19.15 2.82 -10.53
C GLY A 525 -18.80 1.73 -11.56
N PHE A 526 -17.53 1.35 -11.62
CA PHE A 526 -17.07 0.32 -12.57
C PHE A 526 -15.67 -0.21 -12.21
N ARG A 527 -15.33 -1.36 -12.78
CA ARG A 527 -13.94 -1.85 -12.81
C ARG A 527 -13.47 -2.12 -14.22
N LEU A 528 -12.15 -2.29 -14.38
CA LEU A 528 -11.49 -2.47 -15.67
C LEU A 528 -11.30 -3.95 -16.00
N VAL A 529 -11.35 -4.25 -17.29
CA VAL A 529 -10.79 -5.47 -17.88
C VAL A 529 -9.72 -5.07 -18.90
N LEU A 530 -8.64 -5.86 -18.98
CA LEU A 530 -7.61 -5.78 -20.00
C LEU A 530 -7.66 -7.05 -20.85
N LYS A 531 -7.92 -6.89 -22.13
CA LYS A 531 -8.02 -7.99 -23.09
C LYS A 531 -7.64 -7.54 -24.50
#